data_938286d98b133876b0f98b701c06d565
#
_entry.id   938286d98b133876b0f98b701c06d565
#
_cell.length_a   1.000
_cell.length_b   1.000
_cell.length_c   1.000
_cell.angle_alpha   90.00
_cell.angle_beta   90.00
_cell.angle_gamma   90.00
#
_symmetry.space_group_name_H-M   'P 1'
#
loop_
_entity.id
_entity.type
_entity.pdbx_description
1 polymer ?
#
loop_
_entity_poly.entity_id
_entity_poly.type
_entity_poly.pdbx_seq_one_letter_code
_entity_poly.pdbx_strand_id
1 'polypeptide(L)'
;MAAVLLEPGTRLLHIGPHKTGTTAIQGALHLARERLAAEGVVYPGRGRQPLLPILAVTGQPALRGGPRPEISYWDSLIRDVREAGDQRVVLSSEFFAEADDATARRVIADLGGARVHVVVTLRSLTRILPSQWQQYLQNGFHFRYLEWLEGILSEPPRTPTPGFWRRHRHDDLVTRWAAENGPENLTVIVLDESDRLMLLRVFESMLGLPGGFLVPEERAANRSLTAAEAELVRLLNSEFSRRGWPHRDYARFMRYGAVEHMKDARRPSPDEPKIATPAWAVARAAEISAEMADGIEALGVNIVGDLASLGKLPEDGPDLVSRGVSSLTV
;
A
#
# COMPACT_ATOMS: atom_id res chain seq x y z
N MET A 1 15.61 5.87 14.76
CA MET A 1 15.94 7.33 14.85
C MET A 1 14.63 8.13 14.91
N ALA A 2 14.66 9.37 15.41
CA ALA A 2 13.50 10.26 15.35
C ALA A 2 13.26 10.67 13.87
N ALA A 3 11.99 10.90 13.52
CA ALA A 3 11.66 11.40 12.19
C ALA A 3 12.24 12.80 11.97
N VAL A 4 12.70 13.07 10.75
CA VAL A 4 13.24 14.39 10.36
C VAL A 4 12.08 15.37 10.23
N LEU A 5 12.15 16.51 10.92
CA LEU A 5 11.22 17.62 10.69
C LEU A 5 11.50 18.23 9.31
N LEU A 6 10.49 18.29 8.47
CA LEU A 6 10.60 18.85 7.12
C LEU A 6 10.54 20.38 7.16
N GLU A 7 11.33 21.04 6.34
CA GLU A 7 11.34 22.50 6.22
C GLU A 7 10.03 23.04 5.63
N PRO A 8 9.66 24.29 5.92
CA PRO A 8 8.57 24.97 5.20
C PRO A 8 8.79 24.90 3.69
N GLY A 9 7.73 24.78 2.93
CA GLY A 9 7.81 24.63 1.47
C GLY A 9 8.10 23.22 0.96
N THR A 10 8.37 22.24 1.84
CA THR A 10 8.61 20.85 1.43
C THR A 10 7.33 20.20 0.86
N ARG A 11 7.52 19.36 -0.14
CA ARG A 11 6.51 18.50 -0.76
C ARG A 11 6.73 17.08 -0.28
N LEU A 12 6.04 16.67 0.79
CA LEU A 12 6.08 15.30 1.29
C LEU A 12 5.31 14.40 0.31
N LEU A 13 6.02 13.49 -0.33
CA LEU A 13 5.47 12.53 -1.28
C LEU A 13 5.48 11.12 -0.67
N HIS A 14 4.36 10.68 -0.10
CA HIS A 14 4.20 9.33 0.42
C HIS A 14 3.77 8.37 -0.69
N ILE A 15 4.62 7.41 -1.01
CA ILE A 15 4.45 6.52 -2.17
C ILE A 15 3.93 5.11 -1.80
N GLY A 16 3.62 4.84 -0.56
CA GLY A 16 3.22 3.52 -0.10
C GLY A 16 4.43 2.61 0.12
N PRO A 17 4.45 1.36 -0.33
CA PRO A 17 3.60 0.68 -1.31
C PRO A 17 2.25 0.18 -0.75
N HIS A 18 1.55 -0.63 -1.54
CA HIS A 18 0.30 -1.24 -1.10
C HIS A 18 0.48 -2.10 0.16
N LYS A 19 -0.53 -2.11 1.06
CA LYS A 19 -0.55 -2.92 2.30
C LYS A 19 0.42 -2.48 3.40
N THR A 20 0.93 -1.26 3.33
CA THR A 20 1.85 -0.67 4.32
C THR A 20 1.25 0.53 5.07
N GLY A 21 -0.04 0.49 5.40
CA GLY A 21 -0.67 1.52 6.22
C GLY A 21 -1.18 2.77 5.48
N THR A 22 -1.07 2.85 4.15
CA THR A 22 -1.45 4.00 3.34
C THR A 22 -2.88 4.48 3.59
N THR A 23 -3.84 3.56 3.72
CA THR A 23 -5.24 3.90 4.01
C THR A 23 -5.42 4.62 5.34
N ALA A 24 -4.65 4.25 6.37
CA ALA A 24 -4.74 4.86 7.69
C ALA A 24 -4.26 6.32 7.66
N ILE A 25 -3.09 6.56 7.05
CA ILE A 25 -2.55 7.93 6.95
C ILE A 25 -3.41 8.81 6.03
N GLN A 26 -3.88 8.29 4.90
CA GLN A 26 -4.79 9.01 4.00
C GLN A 26 -6.11 9.37 4.67
N GLY A 27 -6.67 8.46 5.47
CA GLY A 27 -7.89 8.73 6.24
C GLY A 27 -7.68 9.84 7.28
N ALA A 28 -6.61 9.77 8.06
CA ALA A 28 -6.27 10.76 9.08
C ALA A 28 -6.01 12.15 8.46
N LEU A 29 -5.24 12.22 7.37
CA LEU A 29 -4.99 13.48 6.64
C LEU A 29 -6.28 14.06 6.05
N HIS A 30 -7.14 13.19 5.51
CA HIS A 30 -8.44 13.61 4.95
C HIS A 30 -9.35 14.23 6.01
N LEU A 31 -9.47 13.60 7.17
CA LEU A 31 -10.27 14.11 8.29
C LEU A 31 -9.70 15.41 8.87
N ALA A 32 -8.37 15.56 8.85
CA ALA A 32 -7.71 16.74 9.38
C ALA A 32 -7.52 17.88 8.37
N ARG A 33 -7.98 17.77 7.12
CA ARG A 33 -7.63 18.68 6.00
C ARG A 33 -7.78 20.17 6.34
N GLU A 34 -8.90 20.58 6.90
CA GLU A 34 -9.14 21.99 7.26
C GLU A 34 -8.23 22.44 8.39
N ARG A 35 -8.00 21.57 9.39
CA ARG A 35 -7.12 21.85 10.51
C ARG A 35 -5.65 21.91 10.07
N LEU A 36 -5.24 21.05 9.12
CA LEU A 36 -3.89 21.07 8.53
C LEU A 36 -3.58 22.42 7.88
N ALA A 37 -4.54 23.01 7.19
CA ALA A 37 -4.36 24.33 6.56
C ALA A 37 -4.04 25.43 7.59
N ALA A 38 -4.62 25.38 8.79
CA ALA A 38 -4.31 26.29 9.88
C ALA A 38 -2.88 26.12 10.44
N GLU A 39 -2.30 24.93 10.30
CA GLU A 39 -0.91 24.60 10.69
C GLU A 39 0.09 24.79 9.53
N GLY A 40 -0.31 25.41 8.43
CA GLY A 40 0.56 25.63 7.28
C GLY A 40 0.87 24.37 6.48
N VAL A 41 -0.01 23.37 6.52
CA VAL A 41 0.10 22.10 5.78
C VAL A 41 -1.09 21.96 4.83
N VAL A 42 -0.81 21.75 3.55
CA VAL A 42 -1.83 21.54 2.51
C VAL A 42 -1.92 20.06 2.15
N TYR A 43 -3.13 19.49 2.24
CA TYR A 43 -3.46 18.17 1.71
C TYR A 43 -4.40 18.33 0.52
N PRO A 44 -3.88 18.38 -0.73
CA PRO A 44 -4.65 18.80 -1.89
C PRO A 44 -5.69 17.78 -2.33
N GLY A 45 -6.68 18.23 -3.07
CA GLY A 45 -7.80 17.44 -3.55
C GLY A 45 -8.95 17.35 -2.53
N ARG A 46 -10.06 16.72 -2.94
CA ARG A 46 -11.29 16.61 -2.11
C ARG A 46 -11.48 15.23 -1.47
N GLY A 47 -10.90 14.18 -2.06
CA GLY A 47 -10.99 12.80 -1.57
C GLY A 47 -9.91 12.46 -0.55
N ARG A 48 -9.85 11.19 -0.16
CA ARG A 48 -8.76 10.67 0.70
C ARG A 48 -7.40 10.75 0.02
N GLN A 49 -7.37 10.63 -1.30
CA GLN A 49 -6.17 10.83 -2.12
C GLN A 49 -6.60 11.47 -3.46
N PRO A 50 -5.71 12.20 -4.13
CA PRO A 50 -5.98 12.74 -5.46
C PRO A 50 -5.83 11.65 -6.53
N LEU A 51 -6.76 10.67 -6.52
CA LEU A 51 -6.64 9.41 -7.27
C LEU A 51 -6.50 9.62 -8.78
N LEU A 52 -7.39 10.41 -9.41
CA LEU A 52 -7.35 10.62 -10.88
C LEU A 52 -6.05 11.26 -11.35
N PRO A 53 -5.54 12.34 -10.72
CA PRO A 53 -4.22 12.88 -11.01
C PRO A 53 -3.10 11.84 -10.97
N ILE A 54 -3.09 11.02 -9.93
CA ILE A 54 -2.03 10.02 -9.73
C ILE A 54 -2.12 8.91 -10.77
N LEU A 55 -3.31 8.37 -11.06
CA LEU A 55 -3.49 7.39 -12.13
C LEU A 55 -3.10 7.97 -13.50
N ALA A 56 -3.36 9.27 -13.73
CA ALA A 56 -2.97 9.94 -14.97
C ALA A 56 -1.45 9.96 -15.15
N VAL A 57 -0.69 10.43 -14.14
CA VAL A 57 0.78 10.55 -14.23
C VAL A 57 1.47 9.19 -14.22
N THR A 58 0.94 8.21 -13.47
CA THR A 58 1.48 6.84 -13.42
C THR A 58 1.01 5.97 -14.60
N GLY A 59 0.17 6.53 -15.48
CA GLY A 59 -0.28 5.84 -16.67
C GLY A 59 -1.25 4.69 -16.43
N GLN A 60 -1.90 4.66 -15.26
CA GLN A 60 -2.79 3.56 -14.89
C GLN A 60 -4.25 3.80 -15.30
N PRO A 61 -5.02 2.73 -15.59
CA PRO A 61 -6.44 2.85 -15.88
C PRO A 61 -7.24 3.23 -14.64
N ALA A 62 -8.42 3.80 -14.83
CA ALA A 62 -9.34 4.07 -13.74
C ALA A 62 -9.77 2.77 -13.03
N LEU A 63 -9.85 2.78 -11.68
CA LEU A 63 -10.03 1.59 -10.84
C LEU A 63 -11.32 0.78 -11.11
N ARG A 64 -12.31 1.38 -11.77
CA ARG A 64 -13.60 0.74 -12.08
C ARG A 64 -13.69 0.25 -13.53
N GLY A 65 -12.55 -0.01 -14.17
CA GLY A 65 -12.52 -0.46 -15.57
C GLY A 65 -12.79 0.65 -16.59
N GLY A 66 -12.62 1.91 -16.18
CA GLY A 66 -12.68 3.06 -17.07
C GLY A 66 -11.36 3.28 -17.85
N PRO A 67 -11.36 4.21 -18.81
CA PRO A 67 -10.15 4.58 -19.55
C PRO A 67 -9.10 5.19 -18.60
N ARG A 68 -7.86 5.30 -19.09
CA ARG A 68 -6.81 6.03 -18.39
C ARG A 68 -7.24 7.49 -18.22
N PRO A 69 -7.12 8.08 -17.01
CA PRO A 69 -7.40 9.50 -16.83
C PRO A 69 -6.47 10.38 -17.67
N GLU A 70 -6.97 11.52 -18.11
CA GLU A 70 -6.19 12.50 -18.86
C GLU A 70 -5.13 13.15 -18.00
N ILE A 71 -3.98 13.46 -18.59
CA ILE A 71 -2.85 14.10 -17.89
C ILE A 71 -3.21 15.48 -17.31
N SER A 72 -4.20 16.15 -17.88
CA SER A 72 -4.75 17.42 -17.37
C SER A 72 -5.17 17.38 -15.90
N TYR A 73 -5.56 16.21 -15.37
CA TYR A 73 -5.81 16.04 -13.93
C TYR A 73 -4.54 16.23 -13.11
N TRP A 74 -3.42 15.67 -13.58
CA TRP A 74 -2.12 15.87 -12.94
C TRP A 74 -1.68 17.33 -13.01
N ASP A 75 -1.78 17.95 -14.17
CA ASP A 75 -1.41 19.34 -14.37
C ASP A 75 -2.23 20.30 -13.48
N SER A 76 -3.51 19.97 -13.23
CA SER A 76 -4.33 20.71 -12.27
C SER A 76 -3.84 20.55 -10.84
N LEU A 77 -3.53 19.31 -10.40
CA LEU A 77 -2.98 19.08 -9.06
C LEU A 77 -1.65 19.81 -8.85
N ILE A 78 -0.78 19.84 -9.86
CA ILE A 78 0.50 20.56 -9.78
C ILE A 78 0.29 22.07 -9.65
N ARG A 79 -0.74 22.66 -10.26
CA ARG A 79 -1.11 24.07 -10.01
C ARG A 79 -1.50 24.30 -8.55
N ASP A 80 -2.38 23.46 -7.99
CA ASP A 80 -2.78 23.55 -6.58
C ASP A 80 -1.56 23.45 -5.65
N VAL A 81 -0.60 22.54 -5.96
CA VAL A 81 0.66 22.39 -5.20
C VAL A 81 1.53 23.65 -5.29
N ARG A 82 1.60 24.29 -6.44
CA ARG A 82 2.38 25.54 -6.63
C ARG A 82 1.74 26.71 -5.90
N GLU A 83 0.41 26.80 -5.88
CA GLU A 83 -0.35 27.82 -5.18
C GLU A 83 -0.19 27.73 -3.65
N ALA A 84 0.20 26.58 -3.11
CA ALA A 84 0.51 26.43 -1.70
C ALA A 84 1.76 27.23 -1.25
N GLY A 85 2.58 27.73 -2.18
CA GLY A 85 3.74 28.59 -1.86
C GLY A 85 4.73 27.90 -0.93
N ASP A 86 4.99 28.52 0.23
CA ASP A 86 5.92 28.01 1.25
C ASP A 86 5.24 27.13 2.31
N GLN A 87 3.97 26.78 2.15
CA GLN A 87 3.33 25.80 2.99
C GLN A 87 3.89 24.40 2.68
N ARG A 88 3.92 23.49 3.67
CA ARG A 88 4.19 22.09 3.42
C ARG A 88 3.01 21.47 2.65
N VAL A 89 3.30 20.64 1.66
CA VAL A 89 2.25 19.92 0.92
C VAL A 89 2.43 18.44 1.15
N VAL A 90 1.35 17.70 1.39
CA VAL A 90 1.38 16.24 1.51
C VAL A 90 0.62 15.62 0.35
N LEU A 91 1.28 14.74 -0.40
CA LEU A 91 0.67 13.86 -1.38
C LEU A 91 0.87 12.42 -0.93
N SER A 92 -0.20 11.64 -0.84
CA SER A 92 -0.12 10.24 -0.41
C SER A 92 -0.89 9.34 -1.36
N SER A 93 -0.18 8.38 -1.99
CA SER A 93 -0.82 7.32 -2.76
C SER A 93 0.12 6.14 -2.97
N GLU A 94 -0.39 4.95 -2.76
CA GLU A 94 0.30 3.69 -3.05
C GLU A 94 0.51 3.42 -4.55
N PHE A 95 -0.18 4.14 -5.42
CA PHE A 95 -0.02 3.99 -6.87
C PHE A 95 1.31 4.56 -7.39
N PHE A 96 1.96 5.44 -6.66
CA PHE A 96 3.32 5.89 -6.98
C PHE A 96 4.35 4.76 -6.89
N ALA A 97 4.12 3.72 -6.09
CA ALA A 97 5.01 2.56 -6.03
C ALA A 97 5.12 1.82 -7.38
N GLU A 98 4.16 2.00 -8.29
CA GLU A 98 4.16 1.40 -9.62
C GLU A 98 4.86 2.26 -10.68
N ALA A 99 5.27 3.50 -10.34
CA ALA A 99 5.96 4.39 -11.25
C ALA A 99 7.27 3.77 -11.76
N ASP A 100 7.57 3.94 -13.04
CA ASP A 100 8.89 3.68 -13.59
C ASP A 100 9.83 4.87 -13.35
N ASP A 101 11.10 4.72 -13.71
CA ASP A 101 12.13 5.74 -13.48
C ASP A 101 11.75 7.06 -14.17
N ALA A 102 11.23 7.00 -15.40
CA ALA A 102 10.81 8.18 -16.13
C ALA A 102 9.63 8.90 -15.44
N THR A 103 8.68 8.14 -14.93
CA THR A 103 7.53 8.67 -14.16
C THR A 103 7.98 9.23 -12.83
N ALA A 104 8.87 8.54 -12.08
CA ALA A 104 9.42 9.02 -10.83
C ALA A 104 10.15 10.36 -11.03
N ARG A 105 11.03 10.43 -12.03
CA ARG A 105 11.72 11.67 -12.42
C ARG A 105 10.75 12.80 -12.74
N ARG A 106 9.73 12.53 -13.53
CA ARG A 106 8.69 13.51 -13.87
C ARG A 106 7.98 14.02 -12.62
N VAL A 107 7.52 13.12 -11.75
CA VAL A 107 6.81 13.48 -10.51
C VAL A 107 7.68 14.37 -9.63
N ILE A 108 8.95 14.01 -9.42
CA ILE A 108 9.89 14.82 -8.65
C ILE A 108 10.07 16.21 -9.28
N ALA A 109 10.30 16.29 -10.58
CA ALA A 109 10.48 17.55 -11.29
C ALA A 109 9.24 18.45 -11.20
N ASP A 110 8.04 17.89 -11.46
CA ASP A 110 6.79 18.63 -11.47
C ASP A 110 6.44 19.19 -10.07
N LEU A 111 6.79 18.46 -9.01
CA LEU A 111 6.60 18.85 -7.60
C LEU A 111 7.63 19.86 -7.09
N GLY A 112 8.70 20.15 -7.84
CA GLY A 112 9.67 21.18 -7.50
C GLY A 112 11.07 20.67 -7.14
N GLY A 113 11.44 19.46 -7.57
CA GLY A 113 12.79 18.90 -7.45
C GLY A 113 13.27 18.84 -6.00
N ALA A 114 14.27 19.66 -5.64
CA ALA A 114 14.87 19.70 -4.31
C ALA A 114 13.90 19.99 -3.14
N ARG A 115 12.67 20.44 -3.43
CA ARG A 115 11.64 20.62 -2.39
C ARG A 115 10.88 19.33 -2.05
N VAL A 116 11.10 18.24 -2.79
CA VAL A 116 10.40 16.97 -2.57
C VAL A 116 11.11 16.16 -1.50
N HIS A 117 10.37 15.62 -0.56
CA HIS A 117 10.83 14.60 0.36
C HIS A 117 9.96 13.35 0.19
N VAL A 118 10.58 12.25 -0.24
CA VAL A 118 9.89 10.99 -0.49
C VAL A 118 9.76 10.20 0.81
N VAL A 119 8.59 9.65 1.07
CA VAL A 119 8.33 8.77 2.21
C VAL A 119 7.86 7.41 1.71
N VAL A 120 8.56 6.37 2.11
CA VAL A 120 8.23 4.96 1.81
C VAL A 120 7.89 4.26 3.10
N THR A 121 6.70 3.68 3.20
CA THR A 121 6.31 2.85 4.36
C THR A 121 6.53 1.38 4.04
N LEU A 122 7.20 0.66 4.90
CA LEU A 122 7.54 -0.75 4.71
C LEU A 122 6.89 -1.65 5.75
N ARG A 123 6.60 -2.85 5.32
CA ARG A 123 6.04 -3.93 6.12
C ARG A 123 6.64 -5.26 5.66
N SER A 124 6.83 -6.22 6.56
CA SER A 124 7.33 -7.55 6.20
C SER A 124 6.47 -8.22 5.12
N LEU A 125 7.10 -8.87 4.14
CA LEU A 125 6.40 -9.65 3.11
C LEU A 125 5.52 -10.74 3.73
N THR A 126 5.91 -11.32 4.87
CA THR A 126 5.12 -12.33 5.57
C THR A 126 3.71 -11.84 5.91
N ARG A 127 3.56 -10.55 6.21
CA ARG A 127 2.28 -9.88 6.49
C ARG A 127 1.59 -9.36 5.22
N ILE A 128 2.37 -9.00 4.20
CA ILE A 128 1.85 -8.52 2.92
C ILE A 128 1.18 -9.63 2.11
N LEU A 129 1.79 -10.81 2.03
CA LEU A 129 1.35 -11.93 1.18
C LEU A 129 -0.14 -12.27 1.33
N PRO A 130 -0.67 -12.61 2.52
CA PRO A 130 -2.08 -12.97 2.67
C PRO A 130 -3.01 -11.79 2.38
N SER A 131 -2.60 -10.58 2.74
CA SER A 131 -3.38 -9.35 2.52
C SER A 131 -3.44 -8.96 1.04
N GLN A 132 -2.33 -9.13 0.31
CA GLN A 132 -2.25 -8.81 -1.11
C GLN A 132 -3.02 -9.82 -1.97
N TRP A 133 -2.92 -11.13 -1.65
CA TRP A 133 -3.72 -12.14 -2.34
C TRP A 133 -5.22 -11.89 -2.18
N GLN A 134 -5.70 -11.55 -0.98
CA GLN A 134 -7.09 -11.17 -0.75
C GLN A 134 -7.50 -9.94 -1.57
N GLN A 135 -6.60 -8.97 -1.75
CA GLN A 135 -6.86 -7.81 -2.61
C GLN A 135 -7.00 -8.22 -4.08
N TYR A 136 -6.17 -9.16 -4.53
CA TYR A 136 -6.31 -9.72 -5.89
C TYR A 136 -7.62 -10.47 -6.06
N LEU A 137 -8.04 -11.29 -5.08
CA LEU A 137 -9.38 -11.93 -5.11
C LEU A 137 -10.50 -10.90 -5.28
N GLN A 138 -10.47 -9.81 -4.51
CA GLN A 138 -11.47 -8.74 -4.62
C GLN A 138 -11.45 -8.04 -5.99
N ASN A 139 -10.38 -8.22 -6.76
CA ASN A 139 -10.23 -7.70 -8.12
C ASN A 139 -10.49 -8.74 -9.23
N GLY A 140 -11.02 -9.93 -8.88
CA GLY A 140 -11.37 -10.97 -9.85
C GLY A 140 -10.32 -12.08 -10.03
N PHE A 141 -9.25 -12.06 -9.24
CA PHE A 141 -8.24 -13.12 -9.25
C PHE A 141 -8.85 -14.44 -8.75
N HIS A 142 -8.52 -15.58 -9.38
CA HIS A 142 -9.16 -16.86 -9.08
C HIS A 142 -8.20 -18.03 -8.80
N PHE A 143 -6.88 -17.77 -8.79
CA PHE A 143 -5.91 -18.79 -8.41
C PHE A 143 -5.93 -19.04 -6.91
N ARG A 144 -5.64 -20.28 -6.50
CA ARG A 144 -5.51 -20.65 -5.10
C ARG A 144 -4.31 -19.96 -4.46
N TYR A 145 -4.38 -19.75 -3.14
CA TYR A 145 -3.33 -19.06 -2.41
C TYR A 145 -1.98 -19.77 -2.53
N LEU A 146 -1.94 -21.09 -2.35
CA LEU A 146 -0.74 -21.89 -2.49
C LEU A 146 -0.13 -21.80 -3.88
N GLU A 147 -0.94 -21.98 -4.91
CA GLU A 147 -0.53 -21.90 -6.31
C GLU A 147 0.07 -20.52 -6.65
N TRP A 148 -0.55 -19.46 -6.12
CA TRP A 148 -0.02 -18.11 -6.27
C TRP A 148 1.30 -17.91 -5.54
N LEU A 149 1.46 -18.43 -4.30
CA LEU A 149 2.70 -18.37 -3.53
C LEU A 149 3.83 -19.12 -4.23
N GLU A 150 3.59 -20.34 -4.71
CA GLU A 150 4.56 -21.13 -5.49
C GLU A 150 5.03 -20.37 -6.73
N GLY A 151 4.11 -19.65 -7.39
CA GLY A 151 4.45 -18.84 -8.55
C GLY A 151 5.31 -17.62 -8.20
N ILE A 152 4.88 -16.78 -7.24
CA ILE A 152 5.59 -15.54 -6.94
C ILE A 152 6.92 -15.75 -6.21
N LEU A 153 7.05 -16.82 -5.44
CA LEU A 153 8.28 -17.14 -4.67
C LEU A 153 9.24 -18.06 -5.42
N SER A 154 8.90 -18.49 -6.66
CA SER A 154 9.83 -19.25 -7.51
C SER A 154 10.93 -18.36 -8.08
N GLU A 155 12.06 -18.98 -8.47
CA GLU A 155 13.17 -18.32 -9.16
C GLU A 155 13.38 -18.93 -10.55
N PRO A 156 13.19 -18.16 -11.64
CA PRO A 156 12.58 -16.82 -11.67
C PRO A 156 11.08 -16.84 -11.32
N PRO A 157 10.50 -15.72 -10.86
CA PRO A 157 9.09 -15.67 -10.54
C PRO A 157 8.19 -16.01 -11.73
N ARG A 158 7.27 -16.96 -11.53
CA ARG A 158 6.24 -17.37 -12.51
C ARG A 158 4.87 -16.99 -11.97
N THR A 159 4.46 -15.74 -12.17
CA THR A 159 3.27 -15.23 -11.52
C THR A 159 2.25 -14.68 -12.51
N PRO A 160 0.95 -14.98 -12.33
CA PRO A 160 -0.13 -14.30 -13.04
C PRO A 160 -0.36 -12.86 -12.51
N THR A 161 0.41 -12.42 -11.52
CA THR A 161 0.40 -11.07 -10.95
C THR A 161 1.77 -10.38 -11.15
N PRO A 162 2.16 -10.04 -12.39
CA PRO A 162 3.52 -9.54 -12.71
C PRO A 162 3.87 -8.25 -11.97
N GLY A 163 2.87 -7.43 -11.61
CA GLY A 163 3.07 -6.22 -10.83
C GLY A 163 3.36 -6.44 -9.34
N PHE A 164 3.34 -7.68 -8.84
CA PHE A 164 3.59 -7.95 -7.42
C PHE A 164 4.98 -7.48 -7.00
N TRP A 165 6.02 -7.97 -7.65
CA TRP A 165 7.41 -7.63 -7.31
C TRP A 165 7.75 -6.17 -7.60
N ARG A 166 7.16 -5.57 -8.63
CA ARG A 166 7.33 -4.13 -8.87
C ARG A 166 6.89 -3.27 -7.67
N ARG A 167 5.87 -3.71 -6.94
CA ARG A 167 5.35 -3.01 -5.76
C ARG A 167 6.07 -3.39 -4.47
N HIS A 168 6.53 -4.63 -4.37
CA HIS A 168 6.98 -5.24 -3.12
C HIS A 168 8.44 -5.67 -3.11
N ARG A 169 9.20 -5.43 -4.17
CA ARG A 169 10.66 -5.42 -4.13
C ARG A 169 11.07 -4.04 -3.58
N HIS A 170 11.11 -3.95 -2.25
CA HIS A 170 11.20 -2.68 -1.53
C HIS A 170 12.54 -2.00 -1.75
N ASP A 171 13.63 -2.75 -1.86
CA ASP A 171 14.96 -2.26 -2.20
C ASP A 171 15.00 -1.60 -3.59
N ASP A 172 14.43 -2.24 -4.62
CA ASP A 172 14.30 -1.66 -5.97
C ASP A 172 13.43 -0.40 -5.96
N LEU A 173 12.34 -0.41 -5.17
CA LEU A 173 11.47 0.75 -5.02
C LEU A 173 12.21 1.94 -4.41
N VAL A 174 12.92 1.72 -3.30
CA VAL A 174 13.69 2.77 -2.62
C VAL A 174 14.83 3.25 -3.51
N THR A 175 15.56 2.34 -4.16
CA THR A 175 16.65 2.67 -5.10
C THR A 175 16.15 3.60 -6.20
N ARG A 176 15.02 3.27 -6.83
CA ARG A 176 14.42 4.06 -7.91
C ARG A 176 14.15 5.50 -7.49
N TRP A 177 13.50 5.68 -6.35
CA TRP A 177 13.14 7.03 -5.89
C TRP A 177 14.32 7.79 -5.31
N ALA A 178 15.27 7.11 -4.65
CA ALA A 178 16.51 7.72 -4.17
C ALA A 178 17.40 8.19 -5.34
N ALA A 179 17.45 7.46 -6.45
CA ALA A 179 18.19 7.86 -7.63
C ALA A 179 17.69 9.17 -8.27
N GLU A 180 16.38 9.43 -8.18
CA GLU A 180 15.76 10.64 -8.76
C GLU A 180 15.71 11.83 -7.79
N ASN A 181 15.81 11.61 -6.48
CA ASN A 181 15.59 12.66 -5.47
C ASN A 181 16.76 12.86 -4.48
N GLY A 182 17.77 11.99 -4.52
CA GLY A 182 18.82 11.90 -3.51
C GLY A 182 18.39 11.10 -2.28
N PRO A 183 19.29 10.26 -1.71
CA PRO A 183 19.00 9.44 -0.54
C PRO A 183 18.68 10.27 0.71
N GLU A 184 19.27 11.45 0.85
CA GLU A 184 19.03 12.40 1.95
C GLU A 184 17.60 12.95 1.97
N ASN A 185 16.93 12.98 0.81
CA ASN A 185 15.54 13.43 0.62
C ASN A 185 14.53 12.27 0.61
N LEU A 186 14.93 11.12 1.14
CA LEU A 186 14.05 9.95 1.24
C LEU A 186 14.08 9.38 2.66
N THR A 187 12.88 9.12 3.20
CA THR A 187 12.70 8.47 4.50
C THR A 187 11.93 7.16 4.31
N VAL A 188 12.51 6.08 4.81
CA VAL A 188 11.87 4.78 4.95
C VAL A 188 11.29 4.66 6.36
N ILE A 189 9.99 4.34 6.46
CA ILE A 189 9.32 4.08 7.73
C ILE A 189 8.97 2.59 7.79
N VAL A 190 9.61 1.86 8.69
CA VAL A 190 9.29 0.45 8.95
C VAL A 190 8.18 0.38 9.99
N LEU A 191 7.03 -0.18 9.62
CA LEU A 191 5.87 -0.25 10.50
C LEU A 191 6.10 -1.22 11.66
N ASP A 192 5.79 -0.77 12.86
CA ASP A 192 5.68 -1.61 14.05
C ASP A 192 4.22 -2.08 14.20
N GLU A 193 4.01 -3.39 14.06
CA GLU A 193 2.68 -4.00 14.19
C GLU A 193 2.08 -3.88 15.60
N SER A 194 2.92 -3.68 16.62
CA SER A 194 2.50 -3.49 18.01
C SER A 194 2.02 -2.06 18.28
N ASP A 195 2.44 -1.10 17.45
CA ASP A 195 2.14 0.32 17.60
C ASP A 195 1.34 0.90 16.43
N ARG A 196 0.04 0.77 16.51
CA ARG A 196 -0.89 1.20 15.45
C ARG A 196 -0.88 2.70 15.17
N LEU A 197 -0.38 3.52 16.10
CA LEU A 197 -0.34 4.97 15.96
C LEU A 197 1.04 5.49 15.53
N MET A 198 2.05 4.61 15.45
CA MET A 198 3.41 4.98 15.06
C MET A 198 3.44 5.81 13.78
N LEU A 199 2.77 5.33 12.71
CA LEU A 199 2.76 6.00 11.43
C LEU A 199 2.20 7.43 11.52
N LEU A 200 1.11 7.63 12.25
CA LEU A 200 0.51 8.96 12.44
C LEU A 200 1.47 9.89 13.18
N ARG A 201 2.10 9.42 14.27
CA ARG A 201 3.08 10.22 15.03
C ARG A 201 4.32 10.58 14.21
N VAL A 202 4.79 9.67 13.35
CA VAL A 202 5.92 9.96 12.44
C VAL A 202 5.54 11.08 11.47
N PHE A 203 4.35 11.01 10.87
CA PHE A 203 3.85 12.09 9.99
C PHE A 203 3.65 13.40 10.73
N GLU A 204 3.11 13.38 11.95
CA GLU A 204 3.01 14.57 12.80
C GLU A 204 4.37 15.20 13.02
N SER A 205 5.37 14.40 13.40
CA SER A 205 6.75 14.87 13.62
C SER A 205 7.34 15.47 12.35
N MET A 206 7.21 14.79 11.19
CA MET A 206 7.74 15.27 9.92
C MET A 206 7.08 16.59 9.47
N LEU A 207 5.81 16.75 9.74
CA LEU A 207 5.03 17.92 9.36
C LEU A 207 5.06 19.07 10.40
N GLY A 208 5.69 18.85 11.57
CA GLY A 208 5.71 19.81 12.65
C GLY A 208 4.36 20.03 13.31
N LEU A 209 3.49 19.00 13.31
CA LEU A 209 2.17 19.03 13.92
C LEU A 209 2.26 18.66 15.41
N PRO A 210 1.32 19.13 16.25
CA PRO A 210 1.22 18.68 17.63
C PRO A 210 0.95 17.17 17.72
N GLY A 211 1.45 16.51 18.77
CA GLY A 211 1.17 15.09 19.01
C GLY A 211 -0.33 14.83 19.17
N GLY A 212 -0.84 13.80 18.50
CA GLY A 212 -2.27 13.44 18.48
C GLY A 212 -3.14 14.33 17.58
N PHE A 213 -2.52 15.12 16.72
CA PHE A 213 -3.24 15.93 15.73
C PHE A 213 -3.93 15.05 14.67
N LEU A 214 -3.22 14.03 14.19
CA LEU A 214 -3.76 13.05 13.25
C LEU A 214 -4.45 11.92 14.01
N VAL A 215 -5.75 11.78 13.84
CA VAL A 215 -6.54 10.73 14.48
C VAL A 215 -6.93 9.65 13.46
N PRO A 216 -6.93 8.36 13.87
CA PRO A 216 -7.41 7.29 13.02
C PRO A 216 -8.87 7.53 12.61
N GLU A 217 -9.21 7.23 11.37
CA GLU A 217 -10.60 7.23 10.94
C GLU A 217 -11.34 6.04 11.56
N GLU A 218 -12.42 6.33 12.31
CA GLU A 218 -13.34 5.32 12.87
C GLU A 218 -14.16 4.67 11.74
N ARG A 219 -13.53 3.94 10.86
CA ARG A 219 -14.26 3.11 9.91
C ARG A 219 -14.44 1.72 10.51
N ALA A 220 -15.63 1.14 10.25
CA ALA A 220 -15.83 -0.28 10.44
C ALA A 220 -14.61 -1.01 9.86
N ALA A 221 -13.86 -1.68 10.73
CA ALA A 221 -12.54 -2.20 10.40
C ALA A 221 -12.63 -2.91 9.05
N ASN A 222 -11.78 -2.51 8.09
CA ASN A 222 -11.69 -3.15 6.80
C ASN A 222 -11.12 -4.55 7.01
N ARG A 223 -11.96 -5.43 7.61
CA ARG A 223 -11.56 -6.75 8.05
C ARG A 223 -11.09 -7.61 6.88
N SER A 224 -10.17 -8.49 7.16
CA SER A 224 -9.79 -9.55 6.25
C SER A 224 -10.95 -10.52 6.03
N LEU A 225 -10.98 -11.16 4.87
CA LEU A 225 -11.86 -12.30 4.62
C LEU A 225 -11.41 -13.50 5.47
N THR A 226 -12.34 -14.31 5.93
CA THR A 226 -12.04 -15.64 6.46
C THR A 226 -11.60 -16.58 5.34
N ALA A 227 -11.04 -17.75 5.64
CA ALA A 227 -10.65 -18.72 4.62
C ALA A 227 -11.85 -19.16 3.77
N ALA A 228 -13.01 -19.38 4.41
CA ALA A 228 -14.24 -19.76 3.72
C ALA A 228 -14.77 -18.63 2.80
N GLU A 229 -14.77 -17.40 3.26
CA GLU A 229 -15.17 -16.24 2.47
C GLU A 229 -14.24 -16.02 1.27
N ALA A 230 -12.94 -16.17 1.46
CA ALA A 230 -11.97 -16.06 0.38
C ALA A 230 -12.14 -17.15 -0.67
N GLU A 231 -12.40 -18.40 -0.25
CA GLU A 231 -12.66 -19.50 -1.18
C GLU A 231 -13.98 -19.30 -1.94
N LEU A 232 -15.03 -18.82 -1.28
CA LEU A 232 -16.28 -18.46 -1.96
C LEU A 232 -16.04 -17.41 -3.05
N VAL A 233 -15.32 -16.32 -2.72
CA VAL A 233 -14.98 -15.27 -3.70
C VAL A 233 -14.16 -15.85 -4.84
N ARG A 234 -13.17 -16.72 -4.55
CA ARG A 234 -12.35 -17.36 -5.57
C ARG A 234 -13.16 -18.21 -6.54
N LEU A 235 -14.09 -19.03 -6.03
CA LEU A 235 -14.99 -19.86 -6.87
C LEU A 235 -15.91 -19.00 -7.75
N LEU A 236 -16.47 -17.94 -7.19
CA LEU A 236 -17.28 -16.99 -7.96
C LEU A 236 -16.43 -16.29 -9.05
N ASN A 237 -15.17 -15.94 -8.76
CA ASN A 237 -14.26 -15.36 -9.73
C ASN A 237 -13.94 -16.36 -10.87
N SER A 238 -13.72 -17.63 -10.54
CA SER A 238 -13.50 -18.69 -11.53
C SER A 238 -14.70 -18.82 -12.48
N GLU A 239 -15.91 -18.81 -11.92
CA GLU A 239 -17.14 -18.89 -12.72
C GLU A 239 -17.37 -17.64 -13.58
N PHE A 240 -17.06 -16.45 -13.01
CA PHE A 240 -17.15 -15.20 -13.73
C PHE A 240 -16.21 -15.16 -14.94
N SER A 241 -14.95 -15.60 -14.72
CA SER A 241 -13.95 -15.73 -15.78
C SER A 241 -14.37 -16.77 -16.85
N ARG A 242 -14.85 -17.94 -16.41
CA ARG A 242 -15.30 -19.00 -17.32
C ARG A 242 -16.44 -18.55 -18.24
N ARG A 243 -17.33 -17.68 -17.75
CA ARG A 243 -18.45 -17.12 -18.53
C ARG A 243 -18.05 -15.95 -19.42
N GLY A 244 -16.81 -15.43 -19.29
CA GLY A 244 -16.35 -14.28 -20.08
C GLY A 244 -17.14 -12.99 -19.81
N TRP A 245 -17.68 -12.82 -18.59
CA TRP A 245 -18.46 -11.63 -18.25
C TRP A 245 -17.58 -10.38 -18.19
N PRO A 246 -18.11 -9.19 -18.55
CA PRO A 246 -17.32 -7.97 -18.63
C PRO A 246 -16.74 -7.55 -17.27
N HIS A 247 -15.49 -7.12 -17.26
CA HIS A 247 -14.79 -6.68 -16.03
C HIS A 247 -15.51 -5.52 -15.29
N ARG A 248 -16.19 -4.63 -16.02
CA ARG A 248 -17.00 -3.57 -15.40
C ARG A 248 -18.14 -4.12 -14.53
N ASP A 249 -18.74 -5.25 -14.96
CA ASP A 249 -19.83 -5.90 -14.24
C ASP A 249 -19.28 -6.64 -13.02
N TYR A 250 -18.07 -7.21 -13.12
CA TYR A 250 -17.33 -7.72 -11.96
C TYR A 250 -17.15 -6.65 -10.88
N ALA A 251 -16.63 -5.49 -11.24
CA ALA A 251 -16.43 -4.40 -10.29
C ALA A 251 -17.74 -4.01 -9.60
N ARG A 252 -18.81 -3.86 -10.36
CA ARG A 252 -20.11 -3.43 -9.85
C ARG A 252 -20.77 -4.47 -8.94
N PHE A 253 -20.86 -5.73 -9.40
CA PHE A 253 -21.66 -6.75 -8.72
C PHE A 253 -20.85 -7.55 -7.71
N MET A 254 -19.57 -7.82 -7.99
CA MET A 254 -18.73 -8.62 -7.11
C MET A 254 -17.97 -7.74 -6.10
N ARG A 255 -17.06 -6.88 -6.57
CA ARG A 255 -16.18 -6.12 -5.67
C ARG A 255 -16.93 -5.17 -4.77
N TYR A 256 -17.71 -4.25 -5.35
CA TYR A 256 -18.46 -3.20 -4.63
C TYR A 256 -19.88 -3.61 -4.24
N GLY A 257 -20.34 -4.77 -4.67
CA GLY A 257 -21.61 -5.39 -4.26
C GLY A 257 -21.39 -6.50 -3.25
N ALA A 258 -21.25 -7.74 -3.72
CA ALA A 258 -21.25 -8.93 -2.87
C ALA A 258 -20.13 -8.96 -1.84
N VAL A 259 -18.88 -8.66 -2.24
CA VAL A 259 -17.70 -8.74 -1.33
C VAL A 259 -17.75 -7.65 -0.26
N GLU A 260 -18.05 -6.41 -0.64
CA GLU A 260 -18.14 -5.30 0.31
C GLU A 260 -19.32 -5.53 1.27
N HIS A 261 -20.50 -5.90 0.75
CA HIS A 261 -21.65 -6.23 1.59
C HIS A 261 -21.37 -7.39 2.55
N MET A 262 -20.73 -8.48 2.09
CA MET A 262 -20.34 -9.60 2.94
C MET A 262 -19.42 -9.15 4.08
N LYS A 263 -18.46 -8.28 3.82
CA LYS A 263 -17.53 -7.74 4.84
C LYS A 263 -18.25 -6.85 5.85
N ASP A 264 -19.23 -6.08 5.42
CA ASP A 264 -19.95 -5.13 6.27
C ASP A 264 -21.06 -5.80 7.09
N ALA A 265 -21.83 -6.70 6.47
CA ALA A 265 -23.00 -7.34 7.09
C ALA A 265 -22.63 -8.54 7.98
N ARG A 266 -21.60 -9.30 7.59
CA ARG A 266 -21.21 -10.49 8.31
C ARG A 266 -20.24 -10.18 9.45
N ARG A 267 -20.45 -10.82 10.61
CA ARG A 267 -19.54 -10.82 11.75
C ARG A 267 -19.04 -12.26 11.98
N PRO A 268 -17.87 -12.63 11.40
CA PRO A 268 -17.30 -13.96 11.56
C PRO A 268 -17.05 -14.28 13.03
N SER A 269 -17.23 -15.57 13.41
CA SER A 269 -16.78 -16.05 14.70
C SER A 269 -15.26 -15.88 14.85
N PRO A 270 -14.74 -15.60 16.06
CA PRO A 270 -13.30 -15.59 16.32
C PRO A 270 -12.60 -16.90 15.94
N ASP A 271 -13.32 -18.03 16.01
CA ASP A 271 -12.80 -19.37 15.69
C ASP A 271 -12.79 -19.68 14.17
N GLU A 272 -13.34 -18.81 13.34
CA GLU A 272 -13.30 -19.05 11.91
C GLU A 272 -11.86 -18.95 11.38
N PRO A 273 -11.42 -19.97 10.60
CA PRO A 273 -10.07 -20.00 10.05
C PRO A 273 -9.77 -18.76 9.22
N LYS A 274 -8.62 -18.15 9.49
CA LYS A 274 -8.03 -17.10 8.66
C LYS A 274 -7.19 -17.73 7.55
N ILE A 275 -6.81 -16.94 6.57
CA ILE A 275 -5.87 -17.38 5.54
C ILE A 275 -4.50 -17.50 6.18
N ALA A 276 -3.97 -18.74 6.20
CA ALA A 276 -2.66 -19.06 6.76
C ALA A 276 -1.64 -19.19 5.63
N THR A 277 -0.46 -18.59 5.81
CA THR A 277 0.68 -18.74 4.91
C THR A 277 1.50 -19.96 5.36
N PRO A 278 1.82 -20.92 4.46
CA PRO A 278 2.61 -22.09 4.82
C PRO A 278 4.01 -21.72 5.33
N ALA A 279 4.56 -22.53 6.23
CA ALA A 279 5.86 -22.28 6.86
C ALA A 279 6.99 -22.03 5.84
N TRP A 280 7.04 -22.82 4.75
CA TRP A 280 8.04 -22.64 3.69
C TRP A 280 7.94 -21.25 3.02
N ALA A 281 6.72 -20.75 2.79
CA ALA A 281 6.51 -19.45 2.17
C ALA A 281 6.79 -18.31 3.16
N VAL A 282 6.51 -18.51 4.45
CA VAL A 282 6.88 -17.56 5.51
C VAL A 282 8.40 -17.46 5.60
N ALA A 283 9.13 -18.58 5.62
CA ALA A 283 10.59 -18.59 5.67
C ALA A 283 11.18 -17.89 4.44
N ARG A 284 10.72 -18.24 3.22
CA ARG A 284 11.22 -17.61 1.99
C ARG A 284 10.90 -16.11 1.94
N ALA A 285 9.72 -15.69 2.37
CA ALA A 285 9.36 -14.27 2.44
C ALA A 285 10.21 -13.48 3.45
N ALA A 286 10.56 -14.11 4.58
CA ALA A 286 11.45 -13.51 5.57
C ALA A 286 12.89 -13.35 5.02
N GLU A 287 13.42 -14.37 4.33
CA GLU A 287 14.73 -14.30 3.65
C GLU A 287 14.76 -13.14 2.64
N ILE A 288 13.77 -13.07 1.73
CA ILE A 288 13.68 -11.98 0.74
C ILE A 288 13.55 -10.62 1.45
N SER A 289 12.80 -10.56 2.54
CA SER A 289 12.65 -9.30 3.29
C SER A 289 13.95 -8.87 3.95
N ALA A 290 14.78 -9.81 4.42
CA ALA A 290 16.11 -9.52 4.98
C ALA A 290 17.06 -9.02 3.88
N GLU A 291 17.10 -9.69 2.71
CA GLU A 291 17.88 -9.24 1.55
C GLU A 291 17.51 -7.79 1.15
N MET A 292 16.21 -7.49 1.11
CA MET A 292 15.73 -6.13 0.81
C MET A 292 16.13 -5.11 1.89
N ALA A 293 16.12 -5.51 3.17
CA ALA A 293 16.54 -4.65 4.27
C ALA A 293 18.01 -4.27 4.13
N ASP A 294 18.89 -5.23 3.85
CA ASP A 294 20.32 -5.01 3.62
C ASP A 294 20.55 -4.07 2.43
N GLY A 295 19.81 -4.27 1.33
CA GLY A 295 19.86 -3.40 0.15
C GLY A 295 19.45 -1.95 0.47
N ILE A 296 18.41 -1.76 1.28
CA ILE A 296 17.94 -0.43 1.69
C ILE A 296 18.94 0.24 2.63
N GLU A 297 19.52 -0.50 3.57
CA GLU A 297 20.52 0.03 4.50
C GLU A 297 21.74 0.58 3.75
N ALA A 298 22.17 -0.14 2.72
CA ALA A 298 23.30 0.25 1.88
C ALA A 298 23.08 1.56 1.08
N LEU A 299 21.84 2.00 0.89
CA LEU A 299 21.53 3.24 0.17
C LEU A 299 21.75 4.50 0.99
N GLY A 300 21.92 4.41 2.32
CA GLY A 300 22.14 5.55 3.20
C GLY A 300 20.94 6.51 3.32
N VAL A 301 19.72 6.03 3.06
CA VAL A 301 18.47 6.80 3.24
C VAL A 301 18.12 6.98 4.72
N ASN A 302 17.24 7.94 5.03
CA ASN A 302 16.76 8.09 6.40
C ASN A 302 15.84 6.92 6.78
N ILE A 303 16.06 6.32 7.96
CA ILE A 303 15.28 5.16 8.43
C ILE A 303 14.60 5.50 9.76
N VAL A 304 13.30 5.25 9.83
CA VAL A 304 12.48 5.31 11.04
C VAL A 304 11.92 3.91 11.32
N GLY A 305 12.18 3.38 12.50
CA GLY A 305 11.83 2.00 12.87
C GLY A 305 13.02 1.05 12.78
N ASP A 306 12.76 -0.25 12.82
CA ASP A 306 13.77 -1.32 12.82
C ASP A 306 13.73 -2.08 11.47
N LEU A 307 14.70 -1.81 10.60
CA LEU A 307 14.80 -2.45 9.28
C LEU A 307 14.96 -3.97 9.39
N ALA A 308 15.70 -4.44 10.40
CA ALA A 308 15.90 -5.86 10.63
C ALA A 308 14.58 -6.59 10.98
N SER A 309 13.57 -5.87 11.47
CA SER A 309 12.25 -6.45 11.76
C SER A 309 11.53 -6.98 10.53
N LEU A 310 11.86 -6.49 9.33
CA LEU A 310 11.26 -6.95 8.07
C LEU A 310 11.55 -8.43 7.79
N GLY A 311 12.75 -8.91 8.15
CA GLY A 311 13.19 -10.29 7.98
C GLY A 311 12.83 -11.21 9.15
N LYS A 312 12.25 -10.68 10.25
CA LYS A 312 11.87 -11.52 11.41
C LYS A 312 10.69 -12.43 11.07
N LEU A 313 10.78 -13.67 11.52
CA LEU A 313 9.64 -14.58 11.45
C LEU A 313 8.54 -14.10 12.42
N PRO A 314 7.25 -14.23 12.06
CA PRO A 314 6.17 -13.92 12.97
C PRO A 314 6.26 -14.76 14.25
N GLU A 315 6.06 -14.13 15.41
CA GLU A 315 6.07 -14.80 16.72
C GLU A 315 4.90 -15.80 16.89
N ASP A 316 3.81 -15.57 16.16
CA ASP A 316 2.69 -16.51 16.03
C ASP A 316 3.18 -17.72 15.23
N GLY A 317 3.74 -18.72 15.92
CA GLY A 317 4.44 -19.86 15.37
C GLY A 317 3.67 -20.69 14.34
N PRO A 318 4.28 -21.75 13.77
CA PRO A 318 3.76 -22.55 12.64
C PRO A 318 2.42 -23.26 12.91
N ASP A 319 1.85 -23.19 14.10
CA ASP A 319 0.57 -23.82 14.45
C ASP A 319 -0.66 -23.27 13.70
N LEU A 320 -0.57 -22.13 13.05
CA LEU A 320 -1.61 -21.66 12.14
C LEU A 320 -1.62 -22.40 10.78
N VAL A 321 -0.62 -23.22 10.52
CA VAL A 321 -0.42 -23.91 9.24
C VAL A 321 -1.15 -25.27 9.18
N SER A 322 -1.42 -25.90 10.32
CA SER A 322 -1.86 -27.31 10.37
C SER A 322 -3.37 -27.56 10.29
N ARG A 323 -4.18 -26.52 10.25
CA ARG A 323 -5.63 -26.66 10.01
C ARG A 323 -6.03 -26.13 8.63
N GLY A 324 -5.33 -26.62 7.61
CA GLY A 324 -5.78 -26.49 6.24
C GLY A 324 -7.17 -27.10 6.11
N VAL A 325 -8.10 -26.38 5.53
CA VAL A 325 -9.40 -26.91 5.10
C VAL A 325 -9.12 -27.97 4.04
N SER A 326 -8.85 -29.21 4.48
CA SER A 326 -8.96 -30.39 3.63
C SER A 326 -10.44 -30.67 3.45
N SER A 327 -10.92 -30.46 2.24
CA SER A 327 -12.25 -30.80 1.74
C SER A 327 -13.45 -30.11 2.43
N LEU A 328 -13.93 -29.02 1.84
CA LEU A 328 -15.36 -28.76 1.82
C LEU A 328 -16.00 -29.82 0.89
N THR A 329 -16.54 -30.87 1.47
CA THR A 329 -17.48 -31.76 0.78
C THR A 329 -18.77 -30.96 0.56
N VAL A 330 -19.15 -30.80 -0.69
CA VAL A 330 -20.44 -30.22 -1.13
C VAL A 330 -21.56 -31.18 -0.77
#